data_a01e85658833c973280b1b7c268e36ec
#
_entry.id   a01e85658833c973280b1b7c268e36ec
#
_cell.length_a   1.000
_cell.length_b   1.000
_cell.length_c   1.000
_cell.angle_alpha   90.00
_cell.angle_beta   90.00
_cell.angle_gamma   90.00
#
_symmetry.space_group_name_H-M   'P 1'
#
loop_
_entity.id
_entity.type
_entity.pdbx_description
1 polymer ?
#
loop_
_entity_poly.entity_id
_entity_poly.type
_entity_poly.pdbx_seq_one_letter_code
_entity_poly.pdbx_strand_id
1 'polypeptide(L)'
;MSGTLTRRELLKAGFTTAAVGAAGVPLAALGAEEPKDWRWDRGVCRFCGVGCGIQVATAGGRVVAVKGDPASPVNRGLLCVKGYALPEIQYGADRLTQPLLRMKHGRFEIGRASCRERV
;
A
#
# COMPACT_ATOMS: atom_id res chain seq x y z
N MET A 1 22.50 2.88 -29.44
CA MET A 1 22.16 4.28 -29.82
C MET A 1 21.18 4.81 -28.78
N SER A 2 21.69 5.42 -27.73
CA SER A 2 20.89 6.00 -26.63
C SER A 2 20.63 7.47 -26.94
N GLY A 3 19.46 7.74 -27.53
CA GLY A 3 19.00 9.11 -27.76
C GLY A 3 18.51 9.71 -26.43
N THR A 4 19.23 10.69 -25.90
CA THR A 4 18.78 11.50 -24.77
C THR A 4 17.70 12.45 -25.25
N LEU A 5 16.47 12.25 -24.77
CA LEU A 5 15.34 13.14 -25.05
C LEU A 5 15.63 14.54 -24.50
N THR A 6 15.57 15.54 -25.34
CA THR A 6 15.72 16.94 -24.93
C THR A 6 14.45 17.46 -24.25
N ARG A 7 14.58 18.45 -23.34
CA ARG A 7 13.44 19.11 -22.68
C ARG A 7 12.38 19.60 -23.67
N ARG A 8 12.80 20.02 -24.86
CA ARG A 8 11.93 20.51 -25.92
C ARG A 8 11.10 19.40 -26.54
N GLU A 9 11.66 18.21 -26.71
CA GLU A 9 10.95 17.02 -27.20
C GLU A 9 9.95 16.52 -26.18
N LEU A 10 10.31 16.56 -24.88
CA LEU A 10 9.40 16.22 -23.79
C LEU A 10 8.18 17.16 -23.73
N LEU A 11 8.39 18.48 -23.92
CA LEU A 11 7.31 19.46 -23.96
C LEU A 11 6.42 19.28 -25.18
N LYS A 12 6.98 18.95 -26.35
CA LYS A 12 6.20 18.68 -27.57
C LYS A 12 5.37 17.39 -27.39
N ALA A 13 5.92 16.34 -26.78
CA ALA A 13 5.20 15.12 -26.48
C ALA A 13 4.05 15.37 -25.47
N GLY A 14 4.27 16.22 -24.47
CA GLY A 14 3.23 16.62 -23.51
C GLY A 14 2.08 17.41 -24.17
N PHE A 15 2.36 18.23 -25.20
CA PHE A 15 1.33 19.00 -25.91
C PHE A 15 0.45 18.10 -26.80
N THR A 16 1.02 17.04 -27.39
CA THR A 16 0.25 16.07 -28.18
C THR A 16 -0.67 15.21 -27.36
N THR A 17 -0.28 14.87 -26.11
CA THR A 17 -1.16 14.15 -25.16
C THR A 17 -2.31 15.01 -24.65
N ALA A 18 -2.12 16.32 -24.50
CA ALA A 18 -3.19 17.25 -24.15
C ALA A 18 -4.25 17.39 -25.28
N ALA A 19 -3.83 17.32 -26.57
CA ALA A 19 -4.75 17.35 -27.69
C ALA A 19 -5.60 16.08 -27.83
N VAL A 20 -5.08 14.92 -27.45
CA VAL A 20 -5.85 13.65 -27.41
C VAL A 20 -6.88 13.66 -26.27
N GLY A 21 -6.61 14.35 -25.16
CA GLY A 21 -7.57 14.55 -24.06
C GLY A 21 -8.79 15.38 -24.45
N ALA A 22 -8.67 16.26 -25.48
CA ALA A 22 -9.79 17.01 -26.03
C ALA A 22 -10.73 16.18 -26.92
N ALA A 23 -10.32 14.97 -27.32
CA ALA A 23 -11.12 14.05 -28.15
C ALA A 23 -12.07 13.16 -27.35
N GLY A 24 -12.50 13.60 -26.15
CA GLY A 24 -13.65 13.01 -25.47
C GLY A 24 -13.48 11.62 -24.86
N VAL A 25 -12.26 11.25 -24.45
CA VAL A 25 -12.13 10.09 -23.54
C VAL A 25 -12.70 10.52 -22.18
N PRO A 26 -13.85 9.97 -21.74
CA PRO A 26 -14.43 10.37 -20.47
C PRO A 26 -13.43 10.08 -19.36
N LEU A 27 -13.13 11.09 -18.55
CA LEU A 27 -12.25 10.96 -17.38
C LEU A 27 -12.74 9.85 -16.41
N ALA A 28 -14.01 9.50 -16.51
CA ALA A 28 -14.63 8.36 -15.83
C ALA A 28 -14.05 6.99 -16.23
N ALA A 29 -13.41 6.86 -17.40
CA ALA A 29 -12.74 5.64 -17.83
C ALA A 29 -11.43 5.36 -17.07
N LEU A 30 -10.91 6.33 -16.32
CA LEU A 30 -9.71 6.19 -15.48
C LEU A 30 -10.05 5.78 -14.03
N GLY A 31 -11.32 5.76 -13.64
CA GLY A 31 -11.79 5.19 -12.39
C GLY A 31 -11.88 3.68 -12.53
N ALA A 32 -10.88 2.93 -12.07
CA ALA A 32 -11.03 1.50 -11.92
C ALA A 32 -12.21 1.25 -10.98
N GLU A 33 -13.31 0.67 -11.51
CA GLU A 33 -14.43 0.25 -10.67
C GLU A 33 -13.93 -0.75 -9.64
N GLU A 34 -14.23 -0.50 -8.37
CA GLU A 34 -13.89 -1.44 -7.30
C GLU A 34 -14.64 -2.77 -7.57
N PRO A 35 -13.92 -3.93 -7.53
CA PRO A 35 -14.58 -5.21 -7.71
C PRO A 35 -15.71 -5.41 -6.72
N LYS A 36 -16.85 -5.94 -7.18
CA LYS A 36 -18.09 -6.08 -6.39
C LYS A 36 -18.00 -7.05 -5.22
N ASP A 37 -17.00 -7.91 -5.19
CA ASP A 37 -16.72 -8.90 -4.16
C ASP A 37 -15.86 -8.37 -3.01
N TRP A 38 -15.43 -7.10 -3.05
CA TRP A 38 -14.67 -6.49 -1.98
C TRP A 38 -15.56 -6.10 -0.80
N ARG A 39 -15.22 -6.64 0.36
CA ARG A 39 -15.83 -6.23 1.62
C ARG A 39 -14.93 -5.19 2.29
N TRP A 40 -15.49 -4.03 2.63
CA TRP A 40 -14.79 -2.96 3.32
C TRP A 40 -15.15 -2.94 4.81
N ASP A 41 -14.11 -3.04 5.64
CA ASP A 41 -14.21 -2.93 7.11
C ASP A 41 -13.41 -1.72 7.59
N ARG A 42 -13.88 -1.06 8.66
CA ARG A 42 -13.21 0.10 9.26
C ARG A 42 -12.19 -0.34 10.30
N GLY A 43 -11.09 0.40 10.40
CA GLY A 43 -10.05 0.16 11.39
C GLY A 43 -9.21 1.40 11.66
N VAL A 44 -8.15 1.23 12.43
CA VAL A 44 -7.18 2.27 12.76
C VAL A 44 -5.80 1.86 12.25
N CYS A 45 -5.08 2.82 11.68
CA CYS A 45 -3.72 2.60 11.21
C CYS A 45 -2.78 2.29 12.38
N ARG A 46 -1.95 1.25 12.23
CA ARG A 46 -1.05 0.75 13.28
C ARG A 46 0.27 1.47 13.43
N PHE A 47 0.66 2.35 12.50
CA PHE A 47 2.05 2.81 12.40
C PHE A 47 2.45 3.87 13.41
N CYS A 48 1.60 4.80 13.71
CA CYS A 48 1.96 5.91 14.62
C CYS A 48 0.80 6.35 15.48
N GLY A 49 1.07 7.17 16.48
CA GLY A 49 0.10 7.66 17.46
C GLY A 49 -0.94 8.65 16.91
N VAL A 50 -0.89 9.00 15.62
CA VAL A 50 -1.91 9.87 14.99
C VAL A 50 -3.29 9.21 14.99
N GLY A 51 -3.35 7.87 14.89
CA GLY A 51 -4.61 7.14 14.93
C GLY A 51 -5.50 7.35 13.71
N CYS A 52 -4.89 7.46 12.51
CA CYS A 52 -5.66 7.61 11.26
C CYS A 52 -6.67 6.49 11.08
N GLY A 53 -7.94 6.86 10.81
CA GLY A 53 -8.98 5.91 10.41
C GLY A 53 -8.70 5.37 9.01
N ILE A 54 -8.84 4.08 8.84
CA ILE A 54 -8.66 3.39 7.57
C ILE A 54 -9.88 2.54 7.23
N GLN A 55 -10.08 2.31 5.94
CA GLN A 55 -10.96 1.28 5.43
C GLN A 55 -10.09 0.21 4.76
N VAL A 56 -10.33 -1.04 5.10
CA VAL A 56 -9.59 -2.19 4.62
C VAL A 56 -10.52 -3.05 3.77
N ALA A 57 -10.15 -3.27 2.51
CA ALA A 57 -10.87 -4.18 1.64
C ALA A 57 -10.34 -5.60 1.76
N THR A 58 -11.24 -6.55 1.89
CA THR A 58 -10.93 -7.98 1.90
C THR A 58 -11.66 -8.69 0.78
N ALA A 59 -10.96 -9.61 0.12
CA ALA A 59 -11.50 -10.52 -0.88
C ALA A 59 -10.84 -11.89 -0.71
N GLY A 60 -11.62 -12.97 -0.73
CA GLY A 60 -11.10 -14.33 -0.57
C GLY A 60 -10.28 -14.54 0.73
N GLY A 61 -10.63 -13.85 1.81
CA GLY A 61 -9.91 -13.92 3.08
C GLY A 61 -8.56 -13.19 3.12
N ARG A 62 -8.23 -12.41 2.10
CA ARG A 62 -7.00 -11.60 2.03
C ARG A 62 -7.31 -10.11 1.98
N VAL A 63 -6.46 -9.30 2.56
CA VAL A 63 -6.50 -7.85 2.39
C VAL A 63 -6.01 -7.52 0.99
N VAL A 64 -6.83 -6.82 0.21
CA VAL A 64 -6.52 -6.48 -1.19
C VAL A 64 -6.30 -4.98 -1.39
N ALA A 65 -6.89 -4.13 -0.54
CA ALA A 65 -6.68 -2.69 -0.62
C ALA A 65 -6.86 -2.02 0.74
N VAL A 66 -6.28 -0.82 0.88
CA VAL A 66 -6.46 0.05 2.05
C VAL A 66 -6.63 1.48 1.56
N LYS A 67 -7.59 2.19 2.13
CA LYS A 67 -7.79 3.62 1.92
C LYS A 67 -8.08 4.35 3.23
N GLY A 68 -7.92 5.67 3.26
CA GLY A 68 -8.32 6.48 4.41
C GLY A 68 -9.83 6.48 4.59
N ASP A 69 -10.30 6.48 5.84
CA ASP A 69 -11.73 6.61 6.13
C ASP A 69 -12.15 8.09 6.10
N PRO A 70 -13.02 8.50 5.15
CA PRO A 70 -13.50 9.88 5.07
C PRO A 70 -14.30 10.32 6.31
N ALA A 71 -14.91 9.37 7.02
CA ALA A 71 -15.67 9.64 8.23
C ALA A 71 -14.78 9.82 9.49
N SER A 72 -13.50 9.51 9.38
CA SER A 72 -12.57 9.70 10.50
C SER A 72 -12.29 11.19 10.72
N PRO A 73 -12.48 11.73 11.95
CA PRO A 73 -12.21 13.13 12.25
C PRO A 73 -10.71 13.47 12.22
N VAL A 74 -9.85 12.46 12.37
CA VAL A 74 -8.39 12.62 12.45
C VAL A 74 -7.78 12.90 11.09
N ASN A 75 -8.07 12.08 10.10
CA ASN A 75 -7.39 12.12 8.80
C ASN A 75 -8.31 12.41 7.60
N ARG A 76 -9.63 12.43 7.80
CA ARG A 76 -10.64 12.81 6.77
C ARG A 76 -10.41 12.15 5.42
N GLY A 77 -10.09 10.87 5.40
CA GLY A 77 -9.83 10.10 4.19
C GLY A 77 -8.40 10.15 3.67
N LEU A 78 -7.51 10.96 4.24
CA LEU A 78 -6.11 11.03 3.83
C LEU A 78 -5.27 9.98 4.57
N LEU A 79 -4.29 9.41 3.87
CA LEU A 79 -3.28 8.52 4.46
C LEU A 79 -1.89 8.92 4.00
N CYS A 80 -0.89 8.66 4.84
CA CYS A 80 0.51 8.73 4.44
C CYS A 80 0.92 7.43 3.73
N VAL A 81 2.09 7.45 3.10
CA VAL A 81 2.65 6.28 2.38
C VAL A 81 2.67 5.01 3.23
N LYS A 82 2.95 5.10 4.53
CA LYS A 82 2.95 3.93 5.43
C LYS A 82 1.57 3.28 5.56
N GLY A 83 0.52 4.09 5.62
CA GLY A 83 -0.86 3.59 5.67
C GLY A 83 -1.26 2.86 4.40
N TYR A 84 -0.88 3.37 3.24
CA TYR A 84 -1.14 2.70 1.96
C TYR A 84 -0.35 1.41 1.78
N ALA A 85 0.86 1.30 2.36
CA ALA A 85 1.71 0.10 2.28
C ALA A 85 1.29 -1.03 3.24
N LEU A 86 0.20 -0.90 4.00
CA LEU A 86 -0.25 -1.92 4.95
C LEU A 86 -0.43 -3.32 4.33
N PRO A 87 -1.05 -3.49 3.14
CA PRO A 87 -1.20 -4.80 2.52
C PRO A 87 0.16 -5.43 2.17
N GLU A 88 1.10 -4.65 1.67
CA GLU A 88 2.45 -5.13 1.31
C GLU A 88 3.21 -5.64 2.53
N ILE A 89 3.14 -4.93 3.65
CA ILE A 89 3.76 -5.36 4.91
C ILE A 89 3.11 -6.63 5.46
N GLN A 90 1.81 -6.80 5.26
CA GLN A 90 1.09 -7.98 5.72
C GLN A 90 1.53 -9.25 4.97
N TYR A 91 1.87 -9.13 3.69
CA TYR A 91 2.18 -10.25 2.80
C TYR A 91 3.61 -10.23 2.27
N GLY A 92 4.50 -9.40 2.83
CA GLY A 92 5.91 -9.37 2.48
C GLY A 92 6.57 -10.73 2.63
N ALA A 93 7.43 -11.10 1.69
CA ALA A 93 8.14 -12.38 1.69
C ALA A 93 9.08 -12.53 2.90
N ASP A 94 9.53 -11.41 3.44
CA ASP A 94 10.40 -11.30 4.62
C ASP A 94 9.64 -11.20 5.94
N ARG A 95 8.30 -11.28 5.91
CA ARG A 95 7.50 -11.19 7.10
C ARG A 95 7.73 -12.39 8.02
N LEU A 96 8.15 -12.13 9.24
CA LEU A 96 8.29 -13.16 10.26
C LEU A 96 6.91 -13.63 10.72
N THR A 97 6.63 -14.91 10.49
CA THR A 97 5.38 -15.58 10.93
C THR A 97 5.58 -16.41 12.18
N GLN A 98 6.83 -16.63 12.57
CA GLN A 98 7.20 -17.41 13.76
C GLN A 98 8.29 -16.66 14.53
N PRO A 99 8.36 -16.82 15.87
CA PRO A 99 9.45 -16.26 16.66
C PRO A 99 10.78 -16.92 16.28
N LEU A 100 11.81 -16.11 16.08
CA LEU A 100 13.15 -16.57 15.75
C LEU A 100 14.10 -16.28 16.90
N LEU A 101 14.92 -17.26 17.27
CA LEU A 101 16.02 -17.15 18.22
C LEU A 101 17.34 -17.03 17.47
N ARG A 102 18.15 -16.05 17.83
CA ARG A 102 19.53 -15.95 17.33
C ARG A 102 20.41 -16.91 18.14
N MET A 103 20.99 -17.88 17.49
CA MET A 103 21.94 -18.82 18.10
C MET A 103 23.35 -18.21 18.15
N LYS A 104 24.21 -18.74 19.04
CA LYS A 104 25.60 -18.26 19.22
C LYS A 104 26.46 -18.22 17.94
N HIS A 105 26.10 -19.01 16.95
CA HIS A 105 26.78 -19.07 15.64
C HIS A 105 26.14 -18.17 14.56
N GLY A 106 25.26 -17.22 14.96
CA GLY A 106 24.62 -16.28 14.04
C GLY A 106 23.48 -16.86 13.20
N ARG A 107 23.15 -18.13 13.37
CA ARG A 107 21.98 -18.76 12.71
C ARG A 107 20.70 -18.42 13.46
N PHE A 108 19.59 -18.36 12.73
CA PHE A 108 18.26 -18.20 13.32
C PHE A 108 17.54 -19.54 13.35
N GLU A 109 16.98 -19.89 14.49
CA GLU A 109 16.14 -21.08 14.66
C GLU A 109 14.76 -20.68 15.16
N ILE A 110 13.74 -21.48 14.80
CA ILE A 110 12.37 -21.26 15.24
C ILE A 110 12.32 -21.54 16.75
N GLY A 111 11.88 -20.55 17.52
CA GLY A 111 11.77 -20.64 18.97
C GLY A 111 10.37 -20.30 19.46
N ARG A 112 10.12 -20.51 20.74
CA ARG A 112 8.93 -20.06 21.45
C ARG A 112 9.23 -18.74 22.17
N ALA A 113 8.21 -17.94 22.44
CA ALA A 113 8.36 -16.69 23.20
C ALA A 113 9.01 -16.92 24.57
N SER A 114 8.73 -18.07 25.22
CA SER A 114 9.34 -18.49 26.49
C SER A 114 10.84 -18.82 26.42
N CYS A 115 11.40 -18.99 25.22
CA CYS A 115 12.84 -19.23 25.07
C CYS A 115 13.68 -17.99 25.35
N ARG A 116 13.07 -16.80 25.38
CA ARG A 116 13.78 -15.51 25.64
C ARG A 116 14.31 -15.43 27.09
N GLU A 117 13.73 -16.14 28.03
CA GLU A 117 14.11 -16.12 29.45
C GLU A 117 15.31 -17.01 29.80
N ARG A 118 15.82 -17.78 28.83
CA ARG A 118 16.93 -18.74 29.06
C ARG A 118 18.25 -18.34 28.40
N VAL A 119 18.41 -17.08 27.99
CA VAL A 119 19.66 -16.58 27.38
C VAL A 119 20.38 -15.68 28.36
#